data_ca22b96a158adfa7465c378dcee09cb2
#
_entry.id   ca22b96a158adfa7465c378dcee09cb2
#
_cell.length_a   1.000
_cell.length_b   1.000
_cell.length_c   1.000
_cell.angle_alpha   90.00
_cell.angle_beta   90.00
_cell.angle_gamma   90.00
#
_symmetry.space_group_name_H-M   'P 1'
#
loop_
_entity.id
_entity.type
_entity.pdbx_description
1 polymer ?
#
loop_
_entity_poly.entity_id
_entity_poly.type
_entity_poly.pdbx_seq_one_letter_code
_entity_poly.pdbx_strand_id
1 'polypeptide(L)'
;DGALYEVTADGSVLQDVSDGYLYFGPDGRYTSGNETLDEGVQALLGAACEEASSREEKLRQAYDYIRDNYRYLSMQHYDAGTTDWAEEAALSFLETGKGNCYCFAGLFMYCARQLGYQAYVVAGWESNPTNDHAWTMIEQDGKTLLYDAQLEYAYLYMFHREPVDMFGAEEQDGMYRGFRYYFPEE
;
A
#
# COMPACT_ATOMS: atom_id res chain seq x y z
N ASP A 1 -0.96 -21.67 -2.82
CA ASP A 1 0.14 -21.13 -2.02
C ASP A 1 0.11 -19.59 -1.91
N GLY A 2 -0.85 -18.92 -2.56
CA GLY A 2 -1.00 -17.46 -2.50
C GLY A 2 0.04 -16.66 -3.32
N ALA A 3 0.89 -17.32 -4.09
CA ALA A 3 1.88 -16.65 -4.91
C ALA A 3 1.23 -16.05 -6.16
N LEU A 4 1.68 -14.85 -6.55
CA LEU A 4 1.29 -14.17 -7.78
C LEU A 4 2.23 -14.57 -8.92
N TYR A 5 1.66 -14.88 -10.06
CA TYR A 5 2.38 -15.17 -11.31
C TYR A 5 1.78 -14.34 -12.44
N GLU A 6 2.61 -13.90 -13.37
CA GLU A 6 2.15 -13.33 -14.61
C GLU A 6 2.28 -14.37 -15.74
N VAL A 7 1.20 -14.52 -16.52
CA VAL A 7 1.10 -15.53 -17.56
C VAL A 7 0.87 -14.86 -18.92
N THR A 8 1.70 -15.21 -19.90
CA THR A 8 1.56 -14.73 -21.28
C THR A 8 0.35 -15.35 -21.99
N ALA A 9 -0.01 -14.82 -23.14
CA ALA A 9 -1.15 -15.31 -23.92
C ALA A 9 -1.02 -16.78 -24.39
N ASP A 10 0.20 -17.32 -24.48
CA ASP A 10 0.47 -18.71 -24.82
C ASP A 10 0.53 -19.66 -23.60
N GLY A 11 0.30 -19.11 -22.40
CA GLY A 11 0.27 -19.86 -21.15
C GLY A 11 1.63 -20.02 -20.45
N SER A 12 2.70 -19.39 -20.97
CA SER A 12 4.01 -19.39 -20.31
C SER A 12 4.01 -18.46 -19.10
N VAL A 13 4.67 -18.85 -18.01
CA VAL A 13 4.91 -17.99 -16.85
C VAL A 13 6.09 -17.07 -17.14
N LEU A 14 5.95 -15.77 -16.91
CA LEU A 14 7.03 -14.81 -17.01
C LEU A 14 8.04 -15.03 -15.88
N GLN A 15 9.32 -14.91 -16.21
CA GLN A 15 10.45 -15.10 -15.29
C GLN A 15 11.49 -14.02 -15.53
N ASP A 16 12.13 -13.54 -14.45
CA ASP A 16 13.16 -12.49 -14.49
C ASP A 16 12.72 -11.24 -15.25
N VAL A 17 11.48 -10.80 -15.03
CA VAL A 17 10.87 -9.66 -15.72
C VAL A 17 10.26 -8.67 -14.73
N SER A 18 10.29 -7.38 -15.07
CA SER A 18 9.64 -6.31 -14.34
C SER A 18 8.83 -5.41 -15.28
N ASP A 19 7.65 -4.99 -14.82
CA ASP A 19 6.84 -3.97 -15.50
C ASP A 19 7.09 -2.55 -14.92
N GLY A 20 8.08 -2.41 -14.03
CA GLY A 20 8.41 -1.18 -13.30
C GLY A 20 7.79 -1.12 -11.90
N TYR A 21 6.73 -1.87 -11.63
CA TYR A 21 6.08 -1.98 -10.31
C TYR A 21 6.21 -3.38 -9.72
N LEU A 22 6.05 -4.40 -10.55
CA LEU A 22 6.11 -5.80 -10.15
C LEU A 22 7.35 -6.45 -10.75
N TYR A 23 8.07 -7.21 -9.95
CA TYR A 23 9.16 -8.05 -10.41
C TYR A 23 8.83 -9.52 -10.19
N PHE A 24 8.95 -10.33 -11.24
CA PHE A 24 8.76 -11.77 -11.20
C PHE A 24 10.13 -12.44 -11.30
N GLY A 25 10.51 -13.14 -10.25
CA GLY A 25 11.82 -13.76 -10.12
C GLY A 25 12.03 -14.96 -11.06
N PRO A 26 13.17 -15.68 -10.91
CA PRO A 26 13.53 -16.80 -11.78
C PRO A 26 12.58 -18.00 -11.67
N ASP A 27 11.80 -18.11 -10.64
CA ASP A 27 10.72 -19.09 -10.46
C ASP A 27 9.35 -18.59 -10.98
N GLY A 28 9.29 -17.36 -11.49
CA GLY A 28 8.10 -16.71 -12.01
C GLY A 28 7.15 -16.15 -10.95
N ARG A 29 7.52 -16.20 -9.68
CA ARG A 29 6.72 -15.58 -8.59
C ARG A 29 7.03 -14.12 -8.46
N TYR A 30 5.99 -13.34 -8.15
CA TYR A 30 6.23 -11.96 -7.67
C TYR A 30 7.11 -11.99 -6.42
N THR A 31 8.05 -11.08 -6.35
CA THR A 31 8.87 -10.81 -5.17
C THR A 31 9.18 -9.32 -5.06
N SER A 32 9.24 -8.82 -3.84
CA SER A 32 9.77 -7.49 -3.53
C SER A 32 11.31 -7.43 -3.66
N GLY A 33 11.97 -8.59 -3.73
CA GLY A 33 13.41 -8.74 -3.59
C GLY A 33 13.86 -9.03 -2.15
N ASN A 34 12.94 -9.00 -1.19
CA ASN A 34 13.18 -9.28 0.21
C ASN A 34 12.28 -10.42 0.69
N GLU A 35 12.86 -11.60 0.91
CA GLU A 35 12.13 -12.82 1.28
C GLU A 35 11.32 -12.65 2.59
N THR A 36 11.90 -11.98 3.60
CA THR A 36 11.21 -11.73 4.88
C THR A 36 9.97 -10.85 4.70
N LEU A 37 10.06 -9.84 3.84
CA LEU A 37 8.93 -8.98 3.51
C LEU A 37 7.85 -9.76 2.75
N ASP A 38 8.25 -10.54 1.75
CA ASP A 38 7.33 -11.33 0.94
C ASP A 38 6.56 -12.35 1.80
N GLU A 39 7.25 -13.08 2.69
CA GLU A 39 6.63 -14.00 3.64
C GLU A 39 5.69 -13.29 4.61
N GLY A 40 6.09 -12.13 5.15
CA GLY A 40 5.26 -11.33 6.05
C GLY A 40 3.99 -10.81 5.39
N VAL A 41 4.09 -10.32 4.15
CA VAL A 41 2.94 -9.85 3.35
C VAL A 41 2.01 -11.02 3.01
N GLN A 42 2.54 -12.18 2.60
CA GLN A 42 1.73 -13.37 2.33
C GLN A 42 1.01 -13.87 3.58
N ALA A 43 1.67 -13.87 4.73
CA ALA A 43 1.05 -14.23 6.01
C ALA A 43 -0.07 -13.25 6.39
N LEU A 44 0.13 -11.95 6.19
CA LEU A 44 -0.90 -10.93 6.42
C LEU A 44 -2.10 -11.17 5.51
N LEU A 45 -1.90 -11.35 4.20
CA LEU A 45 -2.97 -11.60 3.24
C LEU A 45 -3.72 -12.90 3.57
N GLY A 46 -3.01 -13.93 4.01
CA GLY A 46 -3.62 -15.18 4.48
C GLY A 46 -4.47 -15.01 5.72
N ALA A 47 -4.15 -14.06 6.60
CA ALA A 47 -4.92 -13.75 7.79
C ALA A 47 -6.09 -12.78 7.52
N ALA A 48 -5.92 -11.88 6.57
CA ALA A 48 -6.87 -10.80 6.28
C ALA A 48 -7.95 -11.19 5.27
N CYS A 49 -7.61 -12.05 4.29
CA CYS A 49 -8.43 -12.25 3.10
C CYS A 49 -9.14 -13.62 3.11
N GLU A 50 -10.41 -13.62 2.71
CA GLU A 50 -11.14 -14.85 2.44
C GLU A 50 -10.67 -15.46 1.11
N GLU A 51 -10.50 -16.79 1.06
CA GLU A 51 -9.96 -17.49 -0.12
C GLU A 51 -10.81 -17.27 -1.38
N ALA A 52 -12.14 -17.25 -1.23
CA ALA A 52 -13.10 -17.11 -2.32
C ALA A 52 -13.30 -15.66 -2.80
N SER A 53 -12.72 -14.66 -2.13
CA SER A 53 -12.85 -13.26 -2.49
C SER A 53 -12.18 -12.93 -3.82
N SER A 54 -12.76 -12.02 -4.58
CA SER A 54 -12.14 -11.44 -5.77
C SER A 54 -10.86 -10.66 -5.39
N ARG A 55 -10.04 -10.32 -6.38
CA ARG A 55 -8.82 -9.52 -6.17
C ARG A 55 -9.12 -8.17 -5.51
N GLU A 56 -10.20 -7.51 -5.93
CA GLU A 56 -10.61 -6.22 -5.38
C GLU A 56 -11.13 -6.33 -3.95
N GLU A 57 -11.90 -7.37 -3.64
CA GLU A 57 -12.33 -7.66 -2.28
C GLU A 57 -11.15 -7.96 -1.36
N LYS A 58 -10.15 -8.72 -1.83
CA LYS A 58 -8.90 -8.96 -1.09
C LYS A 58 -8.10 -7.68 -0.83
N LEU A 59 -8.05 -6.78 -1.81
CA LEU A 59 -7.41 -5.47 -1.63
C LEU A 59 -8.10 -4.66 -0.52
N ARG A 60 -9.44 -4.64 -0.50
CA ARG A 60 -10.22 -3.99 0.57
C ARG A 60 -10.01 -4.68 1.92
N GLN A 61 -10.05 -6.00 1.97
CA GLN A 61 -9.82 -6.77 3.20
C GLN A 61 -8.43 -6.52 3.77
N ALA A 62 -7.39 -6.48 2.95
CA ALA A 62 -6.03 -6.15 3.37
C ALA A 62 -5.92 -4.72 3.91
N TYR A 63 -6.55 -3.75 3.24
CA TYR A 63 -6.60 -2.36 3.68
C TYR A 63 -7.27 -2.22 5.05
N ASP A 64 -8.47 -2.80 5.21
CA ASP A 64 -9.21 -2.76 6.47
C ASP A 64 -8.45 -3.49 7.58
N TYR A 65 -7.81 -4.63 7.26
CA TYR A 65 -7.00 -5.37 8.22
C TYR A 65 -5.83 -4.55 8.75
N ILE A 66 -5.10 -3.86 7.88
CA ILE A 66 -3.99 -2.99 8.26
C ILE A 66 -4.51 -1.83 9.12
N ARG A 67 -5.59 -1.16 8.70
CA ARG A 67 -6.21 -0.08 9.46
C ARG A 67 -6.61 -0.51 10.87
N ASP A 68 -7.18 -1.69 11.04
CA ASP A 68 -7.84 -2.09 12.29
C ASP A 68 -6.91 -2.85 13.24
N ASN A 69 -5.89 -3.53 12.74
CA ASN A 69 -5.01 -4.38 13.54
C ASN A 69 -3.64 -3.78 13.86
N TYR A 70 -3.22 -2.76 13.11
CA TYR A 70 -1.96 -2.06 13.37
C TYR A 70 -2.22 -0.76 14.14
N ARG A 71 -1.20 -0.19 14.78
CA ARG A 71 -1.33 0.98 15.66
C ARG A 71 -0.44 2.12 15.20
N TYR A 72 -0.98 3.33 15.25
CA TYR A 72 -0.18 4.52 15.01
C TYR A 72 0.86 4.74 16.12
N LEU A 73 2.09 4.98 15.71
CA LEU A 73 3.20 5.42 16.55
C LEU A 73 3.98 6.49 15.79
N SER A 74 4.14 7.68 16.40
CA SER A 74 4.96 8.73 15.79
C SER A 74 6.42 8.27 15.69
N MET A 75 6.97 8.34 14.50
CA MET A 75 8.33 7.92 14.16
C MET A 75 8.98 8.97 13.27
N GLN A 76 10.23 8.73 12.86
CA GLN A 76 10.92 9.58 11.90
C GLN A 76 10.11 9.70 10.59
N HIS A 77 10.08 10.89 10.03
CA HIS A 77 9.55 11.16 8.70
C HIS A 77 10.68 11.11 7.68
N TYR A 78 10.31 10.84 6.44
CA TYR A 78 11.23 10.81 5.31
C TYR A 78 11.01 12.03 4.42
N ASP A 79 11.99 12.35 3.60
CA ASP A 79 11.92 13.52 2.72
C ASP A 79 10.82 13.33 1.65
N ALA A 80 10.13 14.43 1.34
CA ALA A 80 9.12 14.43 0.29
C ALA A 80 9.72 14.01 -1.06
N GLY A 81 8.99 13.21 -1.83
CA GLY A 81 9.44 12.68 -3.12
C GLY A 81 10.35 11.46 -3.04
N THR A 82 10.76 11.01 -1.84
CA THR A 82 11.53 9.77 -1.70
C THR A 82 10.59 8.57 -1.55
N THR A 83 11.06 7.38 -1.95
CA THR A 83 10.30 6.11 -1.88
C THR A 83 11.14 4.94 -1.36
N ASP A 84 12.44 5.11 -1.18
CA ASP A 84 13.41 4.09 -0.74
C ASP A 84 13.18 3.61 0.69
N TRP A 85 12.42 4.35 1.48
CA TRP A 85 12.01 4.00 2.84
C TRP A 85 10.92 2.91 2.90
N ALA A 86 10.23 2.62 1.80
CA ALA A 86 9.01 1.81 1.81
C ALA A 86 9.24 0.39 2.33
N GLU A 87 10.37 -0.23 1.98
CA GLU A 87 10.72 -1.59 2.43
C GLU A 87 10.97 -1.63 3.93
N GLU A 88 11.84 -0.74 4.44
CA GLU A 88 12.16 -0.66 5.87
C GLU A 88 10.91 -0.37 6.71
N ALA A 89 10.08 0.58 6.26
CA ALA A 89 8.83 0.94 6.93
C ALA A 89 7.85 -0.23 7.00
N ALA A 90 7.68 -0.99 5.90
CA ALA A 90 6.81 -2.15 5.85
C ALA A 90 7.31 -3.30 6.75
N LEU A 91 8.62 -3.61 6.71
CA LEU A 91 9.23 -4.62 7.58
C LEU A 91 9.08 -4.28 9.05
N SER A 92 9.41 -3.05 9.44
CA SER A 92 9.24 -2.58 10.81
C SER A 92 7.78 -2.67 11.28
N PHE A 93 6.84 -2.39 10.38
CA PHE A 93 5.41 -2.44 10.70
C PHE A 93 4.92 -3.88 10.88
N LEU A 94 5.36 -4.82 10.04
CA LEU A 94 5.08 -6.26 10.18
C LEU A 94 5.63 -6.79 11.51
N GLU A 95 6.86 -6.41 11.88
CA GLU A 95 7.53 -6.89 13.09
C GLU A 95 6.88 -6.33 14.36
N THR A 96 6.60 -5.03 14.40
CA THR A 96 6.23 -4.33 15.64
C THR A 96 4.73 -4.12 15.80
N GLY A 97 3.97 -4.16 14.71
CA GLY A 97 2.56 -3.78 14.67
C GLY A 97 2.31 -2.28 14.91
N LYS A 98 3.36 -1.45 14.91
CA LYS A 98 3.28 -0.01 15.25
C LYS A 98 4.12 0.81 14.29
N GLY A 99 3.55 1.93 13.80
CA GLY A 99 4.25 2.82 12.88
C GLY A 99 3.45 4.08 12.54
N ASN A 100 4.06 4.94 11.74
CA ASN A 100 3.42 6.16 11.25
C ASN A 100 2.82 5.98 9.84
N CYS A 101 2.43 7.07 9.19
CA CYS A 101 1.84 7.05 7.85
C CYS A 101 2.70 6.33 6.81
N TYR A 102 4.03 6.43 6.89
CA TYR A 102 4.96 5.72 6.01
C TYR A 102 4.85 4.20 6.15
N CYS A 103 4.69 3.71 7.37
CA CYS A 103 4.52 2.28 7.64
C CYS A 103 3.19 1.76 7.09
N PHE A 104 2.09 2.49 7.29
CA PHE A 104 0.78 2.16 6.72
C PHE A 104 0.83 2.13 5.19
N ALA A 105 1.41 3.16 4.57
CA ALA A 105 1.53 3.26 3.12
C ALA A 105 2.42 2.15 2.54
N GLY A 106 3.62 1.94 3.09
CA GLY A 106 4.55 0.92 2.61
C GLY A 106 3.98 -0.48 2.69
N LEU A 107 3.41 -0.87 3.83
CA LEU A 107 2.85 -2.21 3.99
C LEU A 107 1.64 -2.44 3.07
N PHE A 108 0.75 -1.47 2.93
CA PHE A 108 -0.39 -1.59 2.02
C PHE A 108 0.05 -1.67 0.56
N MET A 109 1.06 -0.89 0.14
CA MET A 109 1.64 -0.98 -1.20
C MET A 109 2.13 -2.40 -1.51
N TYR A 110 2.87 -3.03 -0.60
CA TYR A 110 3.36 -4.40 -0.81
C TYR A 110 2.23 -5.44 -0.83
N CYS A 111 1.18 -5.27 -0.01
CA CYS A 111 -0.02 -6.09 -0.10
C CYS A 111 -0.71 -5.94 -1.47
N ALA A 112 -0.85 -4.71 -1.97
CA ALA A 112 -1.43 -4.44 -3.28
C ALA A 112 -0.59 -5.08 -4.41
N ARG A 113 0.74 -4.96 -4.36
CA ARG A 113 1.65 -5.59 -5.32
C ARG A 113 1.56 -7.12 -5.30
N GLN A 114 1.49 -7.73 -4.12
CA GLN A 114 1.28 -9.18 -3.99
C GLN A 114 -0.07 -9.64 -4.56
N LEU A 115 -1.05 -8.76 -4.62
CA LEU A 115 -2.33 -8.99 -5.30
C LEU A 115 -2.31 -8.62 -6.80
N GLY A 116 -1.17 -8.19 -7.34
CA GLY A 116 -0.98 -7.88 -8.77
C GLY A 116 -1.41 -6.49 -9.20
N TYR A 117 -1.44 -5.53 -8.27
CA TYR A 117 -1.69 -4.12 -8.59
C TYR A 117 -0.39 -3.36 -8.83
N GLN A 118 -0.41 -2.46 -9.80
CA GLN A 118 0.66 -1.48 -10.01
C GLN A 118 0.54 -0.39 -8.95
N ALA A 119 1.19 -0.59 -7.81
CA ALA A 119 1.11 0.25 -6.63
C ALA A 119 2.45 0.91 -6.31
N TYR A 120 2.41 2.14 -5.83
CA TYR A 120 3.59 2.87 -5.35
C TYR A 120 3.23 3.76 -4.17
N VAL A 121 4.24 4.17 -3.40
CA VAL A 121 4.08 5.10 -2.28
C VAL A 121 4.42 6.52 -2.69
N VAL A 122 3.78 7.46 -2.02
CA VAL A 122 4.10 8.89 -2.12
C VAL A 122 4.42 9.43 -0.73
N ALA A 123 5.53 10.13 -0.60
CA ALA A 123 5.83 11.00 0.52
C ALA A 123 5.59 12.45 0.09
N GLY A 124 4.70 13.15 0.75
CA GLY A 124 4.29 14.51 0.45
C GLY A 124 3.67 15.18 1.66
N TRP A 125 2.57 15.88 1.47
CA TRP A 125 1.90 16.63 2.55
C TRP A 125 0.38 16.43 2.47
N GLU A 126 -0.27 16.35 3.62
CA GLU A 126 -1.71 16.26 3.74
C GLU A 126 -2.25 17.49 4.49
N SER A 127 -3.40 18.02 4.08
CA SER A 127 -4.09 19.21 4.58
C SER A 127 -3.37 20.55 4.34
N ASN A 128 -2.06 20.62 4.46
CA ASN A 128 -1.22 21.79 4.16
C ASN A 128 0.23 21.38 3.89
N PRO A 129 1.04 22.24 3.21
CA PRO A 129 2.41 21.92 2.82
C PRO A 129 3.43 21.77 3.97
N THR A 130 3.00 21.77 5.22
CA THR A 130 3.88 21.58 6.39
C THR A 130 3.48 20.35 7.21
N ASN A 131 2.47 19.61 6.76
CA ASN A 131 2.00 18.41 7.41
C ASN A 131 2.48 17.18 6.62
N ASP A 132 3.74 16.79 6.85
CA ASP A 132 4.35 15.65 6.19
C ASP A 132 3.49 14.40 6.31
N HIS A 133 3.26 13.74 5.18
CA HIS A 133 2.39 12.59 5.12
C HIS A 133 2.82 11.62 4.00
N ALA A 134 2.40 10.36 4.12
CA ALA A 134 2.63 9.34 3.12
C ALA A 134 1.37 8.51 2.88
N TRP A 135 1.16 8.13 1.63
CA TRP A 135 0.02 7.32 1.20
C TRP A 135 0.39 6.39 0.06
N THR A 136 -0.52 5.51 -0.33
CA THR A 136 -0.34 4.62 -1.46
C THR A 136 -1.17 5.08 -2.65
N MET A 137 -0.59 5.01 -3.84
CA MET A 137 -1.27 5.20 -5.12
C MET A 137 -1.32 3.87 -5.87
N ILE A 138 -2.42 3.61 -6.56
CA ILE A 138 -2.60 2.42 -7.41
C ILE A 138 -3.11 2.85 -8.78
N GLU A 139 -2.43 2.37 -9.83
CA GLU A 139 -2.91 2.50 -11.21
C GLU A 139 -3.97 1.42 -11.47
N GLN A 140 -5.18 1.83 -11.79
CA GLN A 140 -6.29 0.93 -12.06
C GLN A 140 -7.23 1.51 -13.12
N ASP A 141 -7.49 0.76 -14.20
CA ASP A 141 -8.41 1.13 -15.28
C ASP A 141 -8.10 2.50 -15.92
N GLY A 142 -6.81 2.84 -16.01
CA GLY A 142 -6.34 4.12 -16.57
C GLY A 142 -6.55 5.32 -15.64
N LYS A 143 -6.81 5.07 -14.37
CA LYS A 143 -6.89 6.07 -13.31
C LYS A 143 -5.84 5.80 -12.25
N THR A 144 -5.38 6.86 -11.61
CA THR A 144 -4.54 6.79 -10.42
C THR A 144 -5.42 7.02 -9.20
N LEU A 145 -5.52 6.02 -8.34
CA LEU A 145 -6.36 6.04 -7.15
C LEU A 145 -5.52 6.15 -5.88
N LEU A 146 -5.99 6.94 -4.92
CA LEU A 146 -5.35 7.17 -3.64
C LEU A 146 -5.94 6.26 -2.55
N TYR A 147 -5.05 5.72 -1.71
CA TYR A 147 -5.37 4.87 -0.57
C TYR A 147 -4.64 5.36 0.67
N ASP A 148 -5.37 5.73 1.71
CA ASP A 148 -4.80 6.25 2.97
C ASP A 148 -5.43 5.59 4.20
N ALA A 149 -4.96 4.40 4.52
CA ALA A 149 -5.43 3.65 5.68
C ALA A 149 -5.08 4.35 7.02
N GLN A 150 -4.00 5.15 7.04
CA GLN A 150 -3.61 5.86 8.26
C GLN A 150 -4.56 7.02 8.57
N LEU A 151 -5.04 7.75 7.57
CA LEU A 151 -6.00 8.81 7.78
C LEU A 151 -7.33 8.25 8.31
N GLU A 152 -7.82 7.14 7.73
CA GLU A 152 -9.00 6.45 8.27
C GLU A 152 -8.78 5.98 9.71
N TYR A 153 -7.62 5.37 9.99
CA TYR A 153 -7.24 4.98 11.35
C TYR A 153 -7.29 6.17 12.32
N ALA A 154 -6.73 7.32 11.91
CA ALA A 154 -6.71 8.52 12.75
C ALA A 154 -8.12 9.00 13.08
N TYR A 155 -9.03 9.02 12.11
CA TYR A 155 -10.43 9.42 12.34
C TYR A 155 -11.15 8.46 13.28
N LEU A 156 -11.03 7.15 13.07
CA LEU A 156 -11.69 6.14 13.86
C LEU A 156 -11.12 6.02 15.27
N TYR A 157 -9.80 5.90 15.40
CA TYR A 157 -9.16 5.45 16.64
C TYR A 157 -8.42 6.54 17.41
N MET A 158 -8.00 7.64 16.75
CA MET A 158 -7.32 8.73 17.45
C MET A 158 -8.27 9.89 17.75
N PHE A 159 -9.11 10.28 16.79
CA PHE A 159 -9.99 11.43 16.94
C PHE A 159 -11.42 11.04 17.35
N HIS A 160 -11.79 9.77 17.30
CA HIS A 160 -13.13 9.26 17.59
C HIS A 160 -14.21 10.01 16.81
N ARG A 161 -14.00 10.21 15.51
CA ARG A 161 -14.88 10.90 14.58
C ARG A 161 -15.55 9.93 13.63
N GLU A 162 -16.55 10.42 12.91
CA GLU A 162 -17.15 9.68 11.80
C GLU A 162 -16.07 9.24 10.82
N PRO A 163 -16.12 7.98 10.33
CA PRO A 163 -15.12 7.45 9.42
C PRO A 163 -15.10 8.24 8.11
N VAL A 164 -13.92 8.43 7.57
CA VAL A 164 -13.69 8.88 6.19
C VAL A 164 -13.38 7.65 5.35
N ASP A 165 -13.71 7.68 4.07
CA ASP A 165 -13.41 6.59 3.15
C ASP A 165 -12.31 7.04 2.18
N MET A 166 -11.11 6.56 2.43
CA MET A 166 -9.91 6.83 1.64
C MET A 166 -9.44 5.62 0.84
N PHE A 167 -10.30 4.66 0.63
CA PHE A 167 -10.04 3.51 -0.21
C PHE A 167 -10.40 3.82 -1.67
N GLY A 168 -9.40 3.99 -2.53
CA GLY A 168 -9.61 4.27 -3.96
C GLY A 168 -10.20 5.65 -4.24
N ALA A 169 -9.76 6.67 -3.53
CA ALA A 169 -10.19 8.03 -3.78
C ALA A 169 -9.63 8.55 -5.11
N GLU A 170 -10.51 9.11 -5.97
CA GLU A 170 -10.12 9.70 -7.23
C GLU A 170 -9.59 11.12 -7.05
N GLU A 171 -8.54 11.47 -7.79
CA GLU A 171 -7.99 12.82 -7.82
C GLU A 171 -8.96 13.79 -8.49
N GLN A 172 -9.23 14.90 -7.81
CA GLN A 172 -9.94 16.05 -8.36
C GLN A 172 -9.23 17.32 -7.88
N ASP A 173 -8.36 17.88 -8.69
CA ASP A 173 -7.63 19.11 -8.42
C ASP A 173 -6.84 19.09 -7.09
N GLY A 174 -6.20 17.98 -6.76
CA GLY A 174 -5.47 17.78 -5.51
C GLY A 174 -6.36 17.63 -4.27
N MET A 175 -7.65 17.39 -4.48
CA MET A 175 -8.61 17.14 -3.40
C MET A 175 -9.12 15.70 -3.47
N TYR A 176 -8.92 14.94 -2.40
CA TYR A 176 -9.39 13.58 -2.29
C TYR A 176 -10.40 13.49 -1.14
N ARG A 177 -11.65 13.15 -1.44
CA ARG A 177 -12.70 12.96 -0.45
C ARG A 177 -12.79 14.05 0.62
N GLY A 178 -12.48 15.31 0.25
CA GLY A 178 -12.49 16.46 1.15
C GLY A 178 -11.17 16.77 1.84
N PHE A 179 -10.13 15.97 1.60
CA PHE A 179 -8.76 16.23 2.05
C PHE A 179 -7.91 16.75 0.90
N ARG A 180 -6.95 17.63 1.21
CA ARG A 180 -5.99 18.13 0.23
C ARG A 180 -4.68 17.38 0.41
N TYR A 181 -4.23 16.75 -0.67
CA TYR A 181 -2.94 16.11 -0.76
C TYR A 181 -2.04 16.96 -1.67
N TYR A 182 -0.82 17.16 -1.23
CA TYR A 182 0.18 17.92 -1.96
C TYR A 182 1.29 16.96 -2.37
N PHE A 183 1.55 16.92 -3.65
CA PHE A 183 2.61 16.09 -4.21
C PHE A 183 3.91 16.89 -4.27
N PRO A 184 5.09 16.23 -4.12
CA PRO A 184 6.37 16.89 -4.36
C PRO A 184 6.42 17.40 -5.80
N GLU A 185 7.04 18.57 -5.99
CA GLU A 185 7.32 19.07 -7.35
C GLU A 185 8.35 18.16 -8.01
N GLU A 186 8.16 17.86 -9.32
CA GLU A 186 9.09 17.07 -10.14
C GLU A 186 10.40 17.85 -10.41
#